data_7f62b236ec4f118bb58f8ffc401ac030
#
_entry.id   7f62b236ec4f118bb58f8ffc401ac030
#
_cell.length_a   1.000
_cell.length_b   1.000
_cell.length_c   1.000
_cell.angle_alpha   90.00
_cell.angle_beta   90.00
_cell.angle_gamma   90.00
#
_symmetry.space_group_name_H-M   'P 1'
#
loop_
_entity.id
_entity.type
_entity.pdbx_description
1 polymer ?
#
loop_
_entity_poly.entity_id
_entity_poly.type
_entity_poly.pdbx_seq_one_letter_code
_entity_poly.pdbx_strand_id
1 'polypeptide(L)'
;MILKFDHIIHYIDQLDRFSFPGDVIKLHSGGYHHKYGTFNKLGYINENYIELLDVENNEKLKKMAKTIEGGVAFATQIVQEKYEQGFKNICLRTNDIEAVKNKLQSEQVEVVGPIQMERDTHKDGKVKWQLLYIMNQDDDEIKPPFFIQRSE
;
A
#
# COMPACT_ATOMS: atom_id res chain seq x y z
N MET A 1 -8.25 -19.38 6.59
CA MET A 1 -7.50 -18.16 6.19
C MET A 1 -6.35 -18.54 5.30
N ILE A 2 -6.27 -17.92 4.12
CA ILE A 2 -5.20 -18.13 3.15
C ILE A 2 -4.40 -16.83 3.04
N LEU A 3 -3.08 -16.93 3.12
CA LEU A 3 -2.19 -15.80 2.89
C LEU A 3 -1.33 -16.08 1.68
N LYS A 4 -1.24 -15.11 0.76
CA LYS A 4 -0.38 -15.17 -0.40
C LYS A 4 0.35 -13.84 -0.56
N PHE A 5 1.53 -13.88 -1.15
CA PHE A 5 2.24 -12.68 -1.53
C PHE A 5 1.41 -11.93 -2.58
N ASP A 6 1.25 -10.62 -2.42
CA ASP A 6 0.48 -9.80 -3.37
C ASP A 6 1.38 -8.85 -4.15
N HIS A 7 2.02 -7.92 -3.45
CA HIS A 7 2.89 -6.95 -4.12
C HIS A 7 3.89 -6.33 -3.15
N ILE A 8 4.88 -5.65 -3.70
CA ILE A 8 5.79 -4.80 -2.94
C ILE A 8 5.57 -3.35 -3.36
N ILE A 9 5.92 -2.44 -2.47
CA ILE A 9 5.77 -1.01 -2.70
C ILE A 9 7.15 -0.36 -2.69
N HIS A 10 7.43 0.41 -3.74
CA HIS A 10 8.59 1.27 -3.87
C HIS A 10 8.14 2.70 -4.06
N TYR A 11 8.80 3.62 -3.38
CA TYR A 11 8.63 5.03 -3.66
C TYR A 11 9.72 5.49 -4.63
N ILE A 12 9.29 6.17 -5.71
CA ILE A 12 10.19 6.74 -6.71
C ILE A 12 9.77 8.18 -6.97
N ASP A 13 10.68 9.12 -6.75
CA ASP A 13 10.47 10.50 -7.10
C ASP A 13 10.50 10.63 -8.64
N GLN A 14 9.63 11.46 -9.20
CA GLN A 14 9.49 11.64 -10.64
C GLN A 14 9.11 10.34 -11.37
N LEU A 15 8.15 9.64 -10.81
CA LEU A 15 7.66 8.36 -11.36
C LEU A 15 7.24 8.46 -12.82
N ASP A 16 6.71 9.63 -13.27
CA ASP A 16 6.29 9.82 -14.65
C ASP A 16 7.42 9.62 -15.66
N ARG A 17 8.65 9.80 -15.23
CA ARG A 17 9.84 9.65 -16.08
C ARG A 17 10.53 8.30 -15.90
N PHE A 18 10.03 7.48 -15.00
CA PHE A 18 10.69 6.23 -14.69
C PHE A 18 10.24 5.10 -15.60
N SER A 19 11.19 4.27 -16.02
CA SER A 19 10.93 2.97 -16.63
C SER A 19 12.03 2.00 -16.22
N PHE A 20 11.71 0.71 -16.18
CA PHE A 20 12.74 -0.29 -15.92
C PHE A 20 13.66 -0.39 -17.13
N PRO A 21 14.97 -0.60 -16.91
CA PRO A 21 15.92 -0.75 -18.00
C PRO A 21 15.48 -1.82 -18.99
N GLY A 22 15.50 -1.43 -20.28
CA GLY A 22 15.08 -2.33 -21.35
C GLY A 22 13.61 -2.70 -21.34
N ASP A 23 12.81 -2.00 -20.56
CA ASP A 23 11.39 -2.33 -20.36
C ASP A 23 11.16 -3.79 -20.00
N VAL A 24 12.10 -4.36 -19.26
CA VAL A 24 12.02 -5.77 -18.84
C VAL A 24 10.77 -6.04 -18.03
N ILE A 25 10.30 -5.04 -17.28
CA ILE A 25 8.99 -5.04 -16.63
C ILE A 25 8.23 -3.84 -17.17
N LYS A 26 7.12 -4.13 -17.85
CA LYS A 26 6.29 -3.07 -18.42
C LYS A 26 5.44 -2.42 -17.35
N LEU A 27 5.47 -1.10 -17.29
CA LEU A 27 4.68 -0.34 -16.32
C LEU A 27 3.33 0.06 -16.89
N HIS A 28 2.32 -0.08 -16.08
CA HIS A 28 0.95 0.33 -16.38
C HIS A 28 0.51 1.39 -15.38
N SER A 29 -0.20 2.41 -15.84
CA SER A 29 -0.80 3.39 -14.94
C SER A 29 -1.81 2.69 -14.04
N GLY A 30 -1.65 2.83 -12.73
CA GLY A 30 -2.58 2.23 -11.77
C GLY A 30 -3.74 3.15 -11.44
N GLY A 31 -3.43 4.27 -10.85
CA GLY A 31 -4.46 5.22 -10.45
C GLY A 31 -3.98 6.21 -9.41
N TYR A 32 -4.93 6.97 -8.91
CA TYR A 32 -4.69 8.02 -7.93
C TYR A 32 -5.39 7.64 -6.61
N HIS A 33 -4.65 7.75 -5.52
CA HIS A 33 -5.19 7.50 -4.18
C HIS A 33 -5.65 8.83 -3.59
N HIS A 34 -6.92 9.14 -3.76
CA HIS A 34 -7.49 10.44 -3.34
C HIS A 34 -7.25 10.76 -1.87
N LYS A 35 -7.34 9.74 -1.04
CA LYS A 35 -7.17 9.90 0.41
C LYS A 35 -5.78 10.38 0.80
N TYR A 36 -4.75 9.89 0.13
CA TYR A 36 -3.35 10.14 0.49
C TYR A 36 -2.64 11.15 -0.39
N GLY A 37 -3.19 11.46 -1.55
CA GLY A 37 -2.52 12.35 -2.50
C GLY A 37 -1.36 11.70 -3.22
N THR A 38 -1.41 10.38 -3.38
CA THR A 38 -0.39 9.61 -4.10
C THR A 38 -0.97 8.99 -5.36
N PHE A 39 -0.09 8.63 -6.28
CA PHE A 39 -0.46 7.89 -7.49
C PHE A 39 0.55 6.78 -7.74
N ASN A 40 0.21 5.83 -8.59
CA ASN A 40 1.07 4.68 -8.81
C ASN A 40 1.15 4.24 -10.26
N LYS A 41 2.20 3.46 -10.54
CA LYS A 41 2.33 2.63 -11.72
C LYS A 41 2.58 1.20 -11.25
N LEU A 42 2.08 0.24 -12.00
CA LEU A 42 2.13 -1.17 -11.63
C LEU A 42 2.93 -1.96 -12.65
N GLY A 43 3.89 -2.74 -12.16
CA GLY A 43 4.65 -3.67 -12.99
C GLY A 43 4.28 -5.10 -12.62
N TYR A 44 3.53 -5.78 -13.48
CA TYR A 44 3.03 -7.13 -13.18
C TYR A 44 4.08 -8.19 -13.44
N ILE A 45 4.15 -9.14 -12.51
CA ILE A 45 4.97 -10.36 -12.61
C ILE A 45 4.02 -11.49 -12.26
N ASN A 46 3.43 -12.11 -13.30
CA ASN A 46 2.36 -13.09 -13.14
C ASN A 46 1.19 -12.47 -12.39
N GLU A 47 0.74 -13.07 -11.30
CA GLU A 47 -0.38 -12.56 -10.47
C GLU A 47 0.06 -11.58 -9.40
N ASN A 48 1.36 -11.30 -9.30
CA ASN A 48 1.92 -10.34 -8.34
C ASN A 48 2.35 -9.08 -9.07
N TYR A 49 2.71 -8.04 -8.33
CA TYR A 49 3.21 -6.83 -8.99
C TYR A 49 4.13 -6.01 -8.08
N ILE A 50 4.86 -5.14 -8.73
CA ILE A 50 5.62 -4.09 -8.05
C ILE A 50 4.79 -2.82 -8.19
N GLU A 51 4.42 -2.22 -7.07
CA GLU A 51 3.74 -0.94 -7.06
C GLU A 51 4.78 0.15 -6.89
N LEU A 52 4.89 1.02 -7.89
CA LEU A 52 5.74 2.20 -7.82
C LEU A 52 4.86 3.39 -7.46
N LEU A 53 5.21 4.06 -6.38
CA LEU A 53 4.40 5.09 -5.76
C LEU A 53 5.11 6.44 -5.82
N ASP A 54 4.36 7.51 -6.09
CA ASP A 54 4.87 8.88 -6.05
C ASP A 54 3.80 9.80 -5.47
N VAL A 55 4.22 10.99 -5.11
CA VAL A 55 3.36 11.97 -4.45
C VAL A 55 2.86 12.99 -5.46
N GLU A 56 1.57 13.20 -5.52
CA GLU A 56 0.97 14.25 -6.32
C GLU A 56 0.58 15.45 -5.46
N ASN A 57 0.04 15.21 -4.27
CA ASN A 57 -0.39 16.26 -3.35
C ASN A 57 0.27 16.07 -2.00
N ASN A 58 1.41 16.71 -1.82
CA ASN A 58 2.23 16.56 -0.62
C ASN A 58 1.55 17.10 0.64
N GLU A 59 0.78 18.17 0.53
CA GLU A 59 0.06 18.72 1.67
C GLU A 59 -0.97 17.72 2.21
N LYS A 60 -1.66 17.07 1.31
CA LYS A 60 -2.63 16.02 1.67
C LYS A 60 -1.93 14.84 2.36
N LEU A 61 -0.82 14.41 1.81
CA LEU A 61 -0.04 13.29 2.37
C LEU A 61 0.46 13.62 3.78
N LYS A 62 0.97 14.83 3.98
CA LYS A 62 1.44 15.27 5.30
C LYS A 62 0.31 15.32 6.33
N LYS A 63 -0.87 15.77 5.93
CA LYS A 63 -2.04 15.77 6.83
C LYS A 63 -2.43 14.35 7.22
N MET A 64 -2.46 13.44 6.27
CA MET A 64 -2.79 12.05 6.55
C MET A 64 -1.77 11.38 7.46
N ALA A 65 -0.49 11.74 7.34
CA ALA A 65 0.56 11.19 8.19
C ALA A 65 0.36 11.51 9.67
N LYS A 66 -0.44 12.52 9.99
CA LYS A 66 -0.73 12.90 11.39
C LYS A 66 -1.91 12.16 11.98
N THR A 67 -2.60 11.34 11.21
CA THR A 67 -3.73 10.54 11.70
C THR A 67 -3.26 9.19 12.24
N ILE A 68 -4.12 8.49 12.97
CA ILE A 68 -3.82 7.13 13.45
C ILE A 68 -3.61 6.20 12.26
N GLU A 69 -4.51 6.24 11.28
CA GLU A 69 -4.37 5.47 10.06
C GLU A 69 -3.06 5.80 9.35
N GLY A 70 -2.74 7.10 9.23
CA GLY A 70 -1.54 7.56 8.56
C GLY A 70 -0.26 7.20 9.30
N GLY A 71 -0.34 6.86 10.57
CA GLY A 71 0.82 6.39 11.30
C GLY A 71 1.31 5.01 10.87
N VAL A 72 0.46 4.25 10.17
CA VAL A 72 0.76 2.87 9.76
C VAL A 72 0.60 2.63 8.26
N ALA A 73 -0.03 3.55 7.53
CA ALA A 73 -0.37 3.35 6.12
C ALA A 73 0.88 3.29 5.22
N PHE A 74 0.79 2.53 4.15
CA PHE A 74 1.91 2.39 3.23
C PHE A 74 2.32 3.72 2.58
N ALA A 75 1.35 4.56 2.24
CA ALA A 75 1.64 5.82 1.55
C ALA A 75 2.37 6.82 2.43
N THR A 76 2.00 6.88 3.71
CA THR A 76 2.61 7.85 4.63
C THR A 76 4.00 7.46 5.09
N GLN A 77 4.44 6.22 4.80
CA GLN A 77 5.83 5.84 5.03
C GLN A 77 6.80 6.76 4.27
N ILE A 78 6.36 7.30 3.13
CA ILE A 78 7.15 8.25 2.36
C ILE A 78 7.54 9.44 3.24
N VAL A 79 6.58 10.01 3.98
CA VAL A 79 6.83 11.13 4.89
C VAL A 79 7.69 10.68 6.07
N GLN A 80 7.35 9.57 6.68
CA GLN A 80 8.05 9.03 7.86
C GLN A 80 9.52 8.74 7.57
N GLU A 81 9.83 8.31 6.35
CA GLU A 81 11.19 8.00 5.91
C GLU A 81 11.82 9.16 5.15
N LYS A 82 11.30 10.36 5.34
CA LYS A 82 11.87 11.62 4.81
C LYS A 82 12.07 11.60 3.30
N TYR A 83 11.12 11.00 2.57
CA TYR A 83 11.12 10.93 1.10
C TYR A 83 12.33 10.17 0.54
N GLU A 84 12.87 9.25 1.31
CA GLU A 84 13.92 8.35 0.81
C GLU A 84 13.31 7.38 -0.19
N GLN A 85 13.87 7.32 -1.40
CA GLN A 85 13.41 6.43 -2.45
C GLN A 85 13.75 4.97 -2.13
N GLY A 86 13.00 4.07 -2.72
CA GLY A 86 13.26 2.65 -2.63
C GLY A 86 12.12 1.87 -2.00
N PHE A 87 12.44 0.69 -1.53
CA PHE A 87 11.48 -0.25 -0.95
C PHE A 87 10.83 0.32 0.30
N LYS A 88 9.50 0.15 0.40
CA LYS A 88 8.73 0.62 1.54
C LYS A 88 8.05 -0.49 2.30
N ASN A 89 7.34 -1.39 1.63
CA ASN A 89 6.59 -2.41 2.34
C ASN A 89 6.21 -3.57 1.45
N ILE A 90 5.73 -4.64 2.09
CA ILE A 90 5.20 -5.84 1.45
C ILE A 90 3.71 -5.92 1.78
N CYS A 91 2.90 -6.25 0.78
CA CYS A 91 1.48 -6.51 0.96
C CYS A 91 1.17 -7.99 0.74
N LEU A 92 0.44 -8.58 1.68
CA LEU A 92 -0.01 -9.96 1.61
C LEU A 92 -1.52 -9.97 1.37
N ARG A 93 -1.99 -10.82 0.46
CA ARG A 93 -3.43 -10.94 0.23
C ARG A 93 -4.02 -12.08 1.04
N THR A 94 -5.27 -11.89 1.42
CA THR A 94 -6.03 -12.90 2.16
C THR A 94 -7.45 -12.99 1.59
N ASN A 95 -8.07 -14.12 1.81
CA ASN A 95 -9.49 -14.31 1.51
C ASN A 95 -10.39 -14.04 2.73
N ASP A 96 -9.81 -13.71 3.88
CA ASP A 96 -10.58 -13.45 5.10
C ASP A 96 -9.78 -12.51 6.02
N ILE A 97 -9.91 -11.22 5.78
CA ILE A 97 -9.15 -10.21 6.51
C ILE A 97 -9.58 -10.11 7.99
N GLU A 98 -10.84 -10.43 8.28
CA GLU A 98 -11.30 -10.48 9.67
C GLU A 98 -10.64 -11.61 10.45
N ALA A 99 -10.41 -12.75 9.82
CA ALA A 99 -9.69 -13.86 10.44
C ALA A 99 -8.24 -13.47 10.73
N VAL A 100 -7.60 -12.74 9.82
CA VAL A 100 -6.25 -12.22 10.04
C VAL A 100 -6.22 -11.27 11.24
N LYS A 101 -7.17 -10.34 11.28
CA LYS A 101 -7.31 -9.41 12.41
C LYS A 101 -7.48 -10.16 13.73
N ASN A 102 -8.40 -11.11 13.78
CA ASN A 102 -8.68 -11.87 14.99
C ASN A 102 -7.45 -12.66 15.46
N LYS A 103 -6.73 -13.26 14.54
CA LYS A 103 -5.50 -13.99 14.87
C LYS A 103 -4.45 -13.08 15.48
N LEU A 104 -4.22 -11.92 14.86
CA LEU A 104 -3.26 -10.94 15.36
C LEU A 104 -3.65 -10.46 16.76
N GLN A 105 -4.92 -10.12 16.95
CA GLN A 105 -5.41 -9.65 18.24
C GLN A 105 -5.32 -10.74 19.32
N SER A 106 -5.53 -12.00 18.95
CA SER A 106 -5.40 -13.11 19.89
C SER A 106 -3.96 -13.29 20.39
N GLU A 107 -3.00 -12.83 19.61
CA GLU A 107 -1.59 -12.82 19.98
C GLU A 107 -1.15 -11.46 20.55
N GLN A 108 -2.11 -10.61 20.92
CA GLN A 108 -1.88 -9.30 21.52
C GLN A 108 -1.14 -8.31 20.60
N VAL A 109 -1.31 -8.48 19.30
CA VAL A 109 -0.78 -7.54 18.29
C VAL A 109 -1.84 -6.49 18.01
N GLU A 110 -1.47 -5.23 18.14
CA GLU A 110 -2.37 -4.12 17.81
C GLU A 110 -2.43 -3.93 16.30
N VAL A 111 -3.66 -3.72 15.80
CA VAL A 111 -3.90 -3.54 14.38
C VAL A 111 -4.74 -2.30 14.13
N VAL A 112 -4.65 -1.77 12.91
CA VAL A 112 -5.49 -0.67 12.43
C VAL A 112 -6.23 -1.17 11.19
N GLY A 113 -7.56 -1.15 11.27
CA GLY A 113 -8.41 -1.61 10.18
C GLY A 113 -9.33 -2.75 10.58
N PRO A 114 -9.96 -3.43 9.62
CA PRO A 114 -9.84 -3.21 8.17
C PRO A 114 -10.32 -1.84 7.73
N ILE A 115 -9.58 -1.23 6.82
CA ILE A 115 -9.89 0.09 6.26
C ILE A 115 -10.45 -0.11 4.86
N GLN A 116 -11.65 0.41 4.61
CA GLN A 116 -12.27 0.33 3.30
C GLN A 116 -11.60 1.31 2.34
N MET A 117 -11.17 0.81 1.19
CA MET A 117 -10.56 1.59 0.14
C MET A 117 -11.33 1.41 -1.16
N GLU A 118 -11.26 2.41 -2.02
CA GLU A 118 -11.86 2.30 -3.35
C GLU A 118 -11.13 3.21 -4.33
N ARG A 119 -11.24 2.88 -5.62
CA ARG A 119 -10.81 3.75 -6.71
C ARG A 119 -11.77 3.61 -7.87
N ASP A 120 -11.87 4.67 -8.65
CA ASP A 120 -12.67 4.65 -9.87
C ASP A 120 -11.89 3.93 -10.98
N THR A 121 -12.63 3.21 -11.81
CA THR A 121 -12.09 2.57 -13.01
C THR A 121 -12.51 3.35 -14.24
N HIS A 122 -11.84 3.10 -15.37
CA HIS A 122 -12.19 3.74 -16.64
C HIS A 122 -13.51 3.23 -17.23
N LYS A 123 -14.10 2.18 -16.67
CA LYS A 123 -15.29 1.50 -17.21
C LYS A 123 -16.46 1.50 -16.22
N ASP A 124 -16.89 2.66 -15.75
CA ASP A 124 -18.13 2.81 -14.98
C ASP A 124 -18.22 1.98 -13.70
N GLY A 125 -17.13 1.69 -13.05
CA GLY A 125 -17.17 0.94 -11.82
C GLY A 125 -16.20 1.47 -10.79
N LYS A 126 -16.37 0.94 -9.59
CA LYS A 126 -15.42 1.16 -8.52
C LYS A 126 -14.76 -0.16 -8.17
N VAL A 127 -13.46 -0.14 -8.01
CA VAL A 127 -12.73 -1.26 -7.43
C VAL A 127 -12.63 -0.98 -5.94
N LYS A 128 -13.02 -1.96 -5.14
CA LYS A 128 -13.03 -1.85 -3.68
C LYS A 128 -12.13 -2.90 -3.08
N TRP A 129 -11.49 -2.55 -1.99
CA TRP A 129 -10.67 -3.47 -1.22
C TRP A 129 -10.60 -3.01 0.21
N GLN A 130 -10.10 -3.88 1.09
CA GLN A 130 -9.86 -3.57 2.49
C GLN A 130 -8.39 -3.76 2.80
N LEU A 131 -7.86 -2.90 3.66
CA LEU A 131 -6.49 -2.98 4.13
C LEU A 131 -6.46 -3.14 5.64
N LEU A 132 -5.53 -3.96 6.11
CA LEU A 132 -5.30 -4.14 7.54
C LEU A 132 -3.83 -3.91 7.82
N TYR A 133 -3.54 -3.06 8.78
CA TYR A 133 -2.18 -2.71 9.17
C TYR A 133 -1.86 -3.23 10.57
N ILE A 134 -0.61 -3.59 10.78
CA ILE A 134 -0.06 -3.88 12.11
C ILE A 134 0.52 -2.59 12.66
N MET A 135 0.15 -2.25 13.90
CA MET A 135 0.71 -1.08 14.56
C MET A 135 2.20 -1.27 14.81
N ASN A 136 3.02 -0.34 14.33
CA ASN A 136 4.46 -0.42 14.48
C ASN A 136 4.88 -0.20 15.94
N GLN A 137 5.88 -0.95 16.36
CA GLN A 137 6.62 -0.66 17.58
C GLN A 137 7.67 0.41 17.26
N ASP A 138 7.96 1.27 18.24
CA ASP A 138 8.83 2.43 18.03
C ASP A 138 10.24 2.06 17.57
N ASP A 139 10.72 0.88 17.96
CA ASP A 139 12.08 0.42 17.69
C ASP A 139 12.19 -0.54 16.51
N ASP A 140 11.10 -0.73 15.74
CA ASP A 140 11.11 -1.68 14.65
C ASP A 140 11.93 -1.15 13.47
N GLU A 141 13.05 -1.78 13.19
CA GLU A 141 13.86 -1.50 12.00
C GLU A 141 13.19 -2.03 10.74
N ILE A 142 12.42 -3.11 10.89
CA ILE A 142 11.71 -3.75 9.78
C ILE A 142 10.23 -3.48 9.95
N LYS A 143 9.64 -2.85 8.96
CA LYS A 143 8.20 -2.62 8.96
C LYS A 143 7.46 -3.94 8.77
N PRO A 144 6.43 -4.23 9.59
CA PRO A 144 5.63 -5.42 9.34
C PRO A 144 4.86 -5.30 8.03
N PRO A 145 4.57 -6.42 7.37
CA PRO A 145 3.73 -6.39 6.18
C PRO A 145 2.31 -5.94 6.53
N PHE A 146 1.57 -5.50 5.53
CA PHE A 146 0.15 -5.23 5.69
C PHE A 146 -0.66 -6.19 4.80
N PHE A 147 -1.97 -6.15 4.95
CA PHE A 147 -2.84 -7.16 4.34
C PHE A 147 -3.91 -6.51 3.48
N ILE A 148 -4.28 -7.19 2.40
CA ILE A 148 -5.32 -6.74 1.48
C ILE A 148 -6.31 -7.86 1.24
N GLN A 149 -7.60 -7.50 1.23
CA GLN A 149 -8.66 -8.36 0.72
C GLN A 149 -9.45 -7.57 -0.31
N ARG A 150 -9.50 -8.10 -1.53
CA ARG A 150 -10.24 -7.47 -2.62
C ARG A 150 -11.67 -7.98 -2.65
N SER A 151 -12.59 -7.08 -2.97
CA SER A 151 -13.98 -7.46 -3.24
C SER A 151 -14.03 -8.16 -4.60
N GLU A 152 -14.76 -9.27 -4.65
CA GLU A 152 -14.97 -10.01 -5.87
C GLU A 152 -15.99 -9.34 -6.79
#